data_221b4ef5e71c3d767e48653f55108672
#
_entry.id   221b4ef5e71c3d767e48653f55108672
#
_cell.length_a   1.000
_cell.length_b   1.000
_cell.length_c   1.000
_cell.angle_alpha   90.00
_cell.angle_beta   90.00
_cell.angle_gamma   90.00
#
_symmetry.space_group_name_H-M   'P 1'
#
loop_
_entity.id
_entity.type
_entity.pdbx_description
1 polymer ?
#
loop_
_entity_poly.entity_id
_entity_poly.type
_entity_poly.pdbx_seq_one_letter_code
_entity_poly.pdbx_strand_id
1 'polypeptide(L)'
;MRRLAAALILSMLAACTAQNRVVLLANEDGTPSSLVVGNAGGISLLDQAGAAVAIERATSAPKPLAMSDADIRQTWADALAYHPMRPVTMQLYFILDTPNLTPASRAELPRVLDLIR
;
A
#
# COMPACT_ATOMS: atom_id res chain seq x y z
N MET A 1 25.08 15.67 -41.87
CA MET A 1 25.25 15.86 -40.40
C MET A 1 24.00 16.41 -39.73
N ARG A 2 23.30 17.43 -40.23
CA ARG A 2 22.07 17.99 -39.61
C ARG A 2 20.89 16.98 -39.52
N ARG A 3 20.75 16.05 -40.47
CA ARG A 3 19.66 15.05 -40.51
C ARG A 3 19.89 13.89 -39.51
N LEU A 4 21.13 13.53 -39.21
CA LEU A 4 21.50 12.52 -38.25
C LEU A 4 21.29 13.01 -36.80
N ALA A 5 21.58 14.30 -36.54
CA ALA A 5 21.34 14.90 -35.23
C ALA A 5 19.83 15.00 -34.89
N ALA A 6 18.99 15.31 -35.89
CA ALA A 6 17.53 15.36 -35.70
C ALA A 6 16.92 13.98 -35.39
N ALA A 7 17.44 12.90 -36.00
CA ALA A 7 16.99 11.54 -35.74
C ALA A 7 17.39 11.07 -34.33
N LEU A 8 18.54 11.49 -33.80
CA LEU A 8 19.03 11.14 -32.48
C LEU A 8 18.19 11.82 -31.34
N ILE A 9 17.74 13.05 -31.60
CA ILE A 9 16.90 13.80 -30.64
C ILE A 9 15.48 13.21 -30.57
N LEU A 10 14.94 12.73 -31.70
CA LEU A 10 13.61 12.13 -31.73
C LEU A 10 13.52 10.77 -31.00
N SER A 11 14.64 10.03 -30.94
CA SER A 11 14.70 8.75 -30.24
C SER A 11 14.78 8.90 -28.71
N MET A 12 15.21 10.05 -28.20
CA MET A 12 15.24 10.29 -26.74
C MET A 12 13.88 10.68 -26.13
N LEU A 13 12.91 11.08 -26.93
CA LEU A 13 11.57 11.44 -26.45
C LEU A 13 10.63 10.24 -26.24
N ALA A 14 11.02 9.04 -26.65
CA ALA A 14 10.19 7.85 -26.54
C ALA A 14 10.30 7.09 -25.19
N ALA A 15 11.10 7.57 -24.24
CA ALA A 15 11.53 6.78 -23.08
C ALA A 15 10.74 6.99 -21.78
N CYS A 16 9.72 7.85 -21.76
CA CYS A 16 8.92 8.07 -20.54
C CYS A 16 7.49 7.58 -20.67
N THR A 17 7.27 6.29 -20.80
CA THR A 17 5.96 5.71 -20.48
C THR A 17 5.91 5.49 -18.97
N ALA A 18 5.25 6.37 -18.24
CA ALA A 18 4.91 6.13 -16.85
C ALA A 18 4.08 4.85 -16.78
N GLN A 19 4.67 3.77 -16.29
CA GLN A 19 3.95 2.52 -16.07
C GLN A 19 3.21 2.65 -14.73
N ASN A 20 1.88 2.58 -14.79
CA ASN A 20 1.10 2.41 -13.57
C ASN A 20 1.32 1.01 -13.04
N ARG A 21 1.73 0.91 -11.78
CA ARG A 21 1.99 -0.36 -11.10
C ARG A 21 1.08 -0.47 -9.90
N VAL A 22 0.56 -1.66 -9.68
CA VAL A 22 -0.24 -1.99 -8.49
C VAL A 22 0.42 -3.19 -7.83
N VAL A 23 0.62 -3.11 -6.53
CA VAL A 23 1.18 -4.19 -5.71
C VAL A 23 0.25 -4.47 -4.54
N LEU A 24 0.07 -5.74 -4.22
CA LEU A 24 -0.65 -6.19 -3.03
C LEU A 24 0.34 -6.29 -1.87
N LEU A 25 0.20 -5.41 -0.89
CA LEU A 25 0.99 -5.49 0.34
C LEU A 25 0.42 -6.56 1.27
N ALA A 26 1.29 -7.16 2.08
CA ALA A 26 0.85 -8.04 3.15
C ALA A 26 0.00 -7.25 4.17
N ASN A 27 -1.06 -7.87 4.68
CA ASN A 27 -1.73 -7.36 5.87
C ASN A 27 -0.78 -7.47 7.06
N GLU A 28 -0.76 -6.43 7.88
CA GLU A 28 0.14 -6.40 9.04
C GLU A 28 -0.20 -7.46 10.10
N ASP A 29 -1.44 -7.95 10.15
CA ASP A 29 -1.89 -9.04 11.02
C ASP A 29 -1.64 -10.44 10.45
N GLY A 30 -1.01 -10.51 9.27
CA GLY A 30 -0.73 -11.76 8.57
C GLY A 30 -1.94 -12.43 7.95
N THR A 31 -3.12 -11.79 7.96
CA THR A 31 -4.30 -12.35 7.30
C THR A 31 -4.14 -12.33 5.78
N PRO A 32 -4.65 -13.35 5.07
CA PRO A 32 -4.66 -13.35 3.61
C PRO A 32 -5.47 -12.16 3.07
N SER A 33 -4.96 -11.54 2.02
CA SER A 33 -5.66 -10.47 1.29
C SER A 33 -5.68 -10.79 -0.20
N SER A 34 -6.64 -10.20 -0.91
CA SER A 34 -6.70 -10.27 -2.35
C SER A 34 -7.18 -8.94 -2.93
N LEU A 35 -6.72 -8.64 -4.13
CA LEU A 35 -7.06 -7.42 -4.86
C LEU A 35 -7.35 -7.76 -6.31
N VAL A 36 -8.50 -7.30 -6.80
CA VAL A 36 -8.84 -7.37 -8.22
C VAL A 36 -8.49 -6.05 -8.88
N VAL A 37 -7.64 -6.12 -9.89
CA VAL A 37 -7.22 -4.97 -10.71
C VAL A 37 -7.81 -5.12 -12.09
N GLY A 38 -8.61 -4.16 -12.55
CA GLY A 38 -9.28 -4.24 -13.83
C GLY A 38 -9.33 -2.92 -14.59
N ASN A 39 -9.43 -3.05 -15.91
CA ASN A 39 -9.67 -1.94 -16.84
C ASN A 39 -10.49 -2.43 -18.05
N ALA A 40 -10.66 -1.60 -19.08
CA ALA A 40 -11.39 -1.97 -20.28
C ALA A 40 -10.77 -3.15 -21.06
N GLY A 41 -9.49 -3.47 -20.83
CA GLY A 41 -8.79 -4.58 -21.49
C GLY A 41 -8.89 -5.92 -20.75
N GLY A 42 -9.34 -5.93 -19.49
CA GLY A 42 -9.47 -7.14 -18.69
C GLY A 42 -9.22 -6.96 -17.20
N ILE A 43 -9.17 -8.06 -16.49
CA ILE A 43 -8.97 -8.11 -15.04
C ILE A 43 -7.79 -9.01 -14.67
N SER A 44 -7.15 -8.72 -13.55
CA SER A 44 -6.12 -9.55 -12.92
C SER A 44 -6.39 -9.67 -11.43
N LEU A 45 -6.26 -10.85 -10.87
CA LEU A 45 -6.38 -11.11 -9.44
C LEU A 45 -4.98 -11.19 -8.83
N LEU A 46 -4.77 -10.43 -7.78
CA LEU A 46 -3.61 -10.52 -6.88
C LEU A 46 -4.08 -11.19 -5.60
N ASP A 47 -3.59 -12.36 -5.27
CA ASP A 47 -4.00 -13.19 -4.12
C ASP A 47 -2.84 -13.54 -3.18
N GLN A 48 -1.66 -13.00 -3.46
CA GLN A 48 -0.46 -13.20 -2.65
C GLN A 48 0.20 -11.86 -2.34
N ALA A 49 0.68 -11.70 -1.12
CA ALA A 49 1.48 -10.54 -0.74
C ALA A 49 2.73 -10.42 -1.63
N GLY A 50 3.01 -9.21 -2.09
CA GLY A 50 4.08 -8.94 -3.05
C GLY A 50 3.69 -9.18 -4.51
N ALA A 51 2.53 -9.79 -4.80
CA ALA A 51 2.03 -9.91 -6.18
C ALA A 51 1.79 -8.51 -6.76
N ALA A 52 2.21 -8.30 -7.99
CA ALA A 52 2.11 -7.01 -8.66
C ALA A 52 1.65 -7.14 -10.12
N VAL A 53 1.07 -6.07 -10.62
CA VAL A 53 0.72 -5.92 -12.04
C VAL A 53 1.16 -4.56 -12.57
N ALA A 54 1.49 -4.53 -13.85
CA ALA A 54 1.70 -3.31 -14.62
C ALA A 54 0.49 -3.03 -15.50
N ILE A 55 0.06 -1.76 -15.55
CA ILE A 55 -1.01 -1.27 -16.42
C ILE A 55 -0.35 -0.35 -17.45
N GLU A 56 -0.15 -0.86 -18.64
CA GLU A 56 0.50 -0.11 -19.74
C GLU A 56 -0.48 0.86 -20.41
N ARG A 57 -1.74 0.43 -20.58
CA ARG A 57 -2.81 1.21 -21.23
C ARG A 57 -4.17 0.88 -20.62
N ALA A 58 -5.08 1.83 -20.67
CA ALA A 58 -6.44 1.67 -20.18
C ALA A 58 -7.23 0.55 -20.89
N THR A 59 -6.84 0.20 -22.13
CA THR A 59 -7.50 -0.81 -22.97
C THR A 59 -6.75 -2.14 -23.05
N SER A 60 -5.63 -2.28 -22.34
CA SER A 60 -4.86 -3.53 -22.25
C SER A 60 -5.04 -4.14 -20.87
N ALA A 61 -5.26 -5.44 -20.79
CA ALA A 61 -5.34 -6.14 -19.51
C ALA A 61 -4.09 -5.90 -18.67
N PRO A 62 -4.23 -5.76 -17.33
CA PRO A 62 -3.09 -5.68 -16.43
C PRO A 62 -2.19 -6.91 -16.58
N LYS A 63 -0.88 -6.72 -16.66
CA LYS A 63 0.09 -7.79 -16.83
C LYS A 63 0.81 -8.10 -15.52
N PRO A 64 1.00 -9.38 -15.16
CA PRO A 64 1.81 -9.74 -14.02
C PRO A 64 3.20 -9.09 -14.08
N LEU A 65 3.64 -8.54 -12.96
CA LEU A 65 4.93 -7.89 -12.80
C LEU A 65 5.66 -8.56 -11.63
N ALA A 66 6.86 -9.09 -11.91
CA ALA A 66 7.72 -9.58 -10.85
C ALA A 66 8.40 -8.39 -10.16
N MET A 67 8.21 -8.25 -8.85
CA MET A 67 8.86 -7.25 -8.02
C MET A 67 9.41 -7.90 -6.76
N SER A 68 10.63 -7.53 -6.39
CA SER A 68 11.19 -7.92 -5.10
C SER A 68 10.68 -6.99 -3.99
N ASP A 69 10.75 -7.44 -2.74
CA ASP A 69 10.45 -6.59 -1.57
C ASP A 69 11.31 -5.32 -1.52
N ALA A 70 12.53 -5.39 -2.03
CA ALA A 70 13.42 -4.23 -2.13
C ALA A 70 12.90 -3.21 -3.15
N ASP A 71 12.45 -3.68 -4.33
CA ASP A 71 11.87 -2.82 -5.36
C ASP A 71 10.57 -2.18 -4.89
N ILE A 72 9.73 -2.93 -4.17
CA ILE A 72 8.48 -2.42 -3.58
C ILE A 72 8.80 -1.30 -2.60
N ARG A 73 9.70 -1.55 -1.64
CA ARG A 73 10.10 -0.54 -0.66
C ARG A 73 10.73 0.70 -1.29
N GLN A 74 11.56 0.54 -2.31
CA GLN A 74 12.18 1.66 -3.00
C GLN A 74 11.14 2.47 -3.79
N THR A 75 10.23 1.79 -4.51
CA THR A 75 9.25 2.46 -5.37
C THR A 75 8.23 3.27 -4.57
N TRP A 76 7.80 2.76 -3.40
CA TRP A 76 6.77 3.38 -2.56
C TRP A 76 7.29 3.84 -1.19
N ALA A 77 8.60 4.14 -1.07
CA ALA A 77 9.23 4.53 0.19
C ALA A 77 8.45 5.63 0.91
N ASP A 78 8.11 6.71 0.21
CA ASP A 78 7.39 7.84 0.79
C ASP A 78 5.98 7.46 1.25
N ALA A 79 5.24 6.71 0.41
CA ALA A 79 3.89 6.27 0.75
C ALA A 79 3.88 5.32 1.95
N LEU A 80 4.85 4.40 2.03
CA LEU A 80 4.99 3.46 3.13
C LEU A 80 5.40 4.16 4.43
N ALA A 81 6.21 5.23 4.35
CA ALA A 81 6.62 6.01 5.52
C ALA A 81 5.46 6.77 6.18
N TYR A 82 4.43 7.14 5.39
CA TYR A 82 3.22 7.82 5.88
C TYR A 82 2.06 6.88 6.18
N HIS A 83 2.30 5.57 6.20
CA HIS A 83 1.25 4.61 6.56
C HIS A 83 0.76 4.91 7.99
N PRO A 84 -0.54 5.15 8.20
CA PRO A 84 -1.06 5.46 9.53
C PRO A 84 -0.84 4.28 10.48
N MET A 85 -0.49 4.59 11.72
CA MET A 85 -0.42 3.57 12.77
C MET A 85 -1.79 2.90 12.93
N ARG A 86 -1.79 1.62 13.26
CA ARG A 86 -3.02 0.88 13.51
C ARG A 86 -3.84 1.54 14.63
N PRO A 87 -5.17 1.63 14.47
CA PRO A 87 -6.02 2.00 15.59
C PRO A 87 -5.89 0.96 16.71
N VAL A 88 -5.60 1.43 17.91
CA VAL A 88 -5.57 0.59 19.10
C VAL A 88 -6.93 0.71 19.79
N THR A 89 -7.62 -0.42 19.93
CA THR A 89 -8.89 -0.47 20.66
C THR A 89 -8.63 -0.93 22.09
N MET A 90 -9.09 -0.15 23.05
CA MET A 90 -9.01 -0.49 24.47
C MET A 90 -10.41 -0.53 25.05
N GLN A 91 -10.69 -1.55 25.88
CA GLN A 91 -11.95 -1.70 26.57
C GLN A 91 -11.77 -1.34 28.04
N LEU A 92 -12.54 -0.35 28.51
CA LEU A 92 -12.54 0.08 29.90
C LEU A 92 -13.90 -0.26 30.51
N TYR A 93 -13.88 -0.90 31.66
CA TYR A 93 -15.06 -1.32 32.38
C TYR A 93 -15.29 -0.42 33.60
N PHE A 94 -16.52 -0.04 33.80
CA PHE A 94 -16.98 0.72 34.98
C PHE A 94 -17.63 -0.20 36.01
N ILE A 95 -17.58 0.22 37.27
CA ILE A 95 -18.35 -0.43 38.32
C ILE A 95 -19.82 -0.10 38.08
N LEU A 96 -20.68 -1.12 38.15
CA LEU A 96 -22.11 -0.99 37.86
C LEU A 96 -22.73 0.22 38.63
N ASP A 97 -23.50 1.02 37.91
CA ASP A 97 -24.19 2.22 38.39
C ASP A 97 -23.27 3.31 38.98
N THR A 98 -22.00 3.31 38.66
CA THR A 98 -21.05 4.34 39.08
C THR A 98 -20.20 4.86 37.95
N PRO A 99 -19.66 6.11 38.02
CA PRO A 99 -18.67 6.62 37.06
C PRO A 99 -17.26 6.09 37.33
N ASN A 100 -17.07 5.17 38.25
CA ASN A 100 -15.77 4.69 38.65
C ASN A 100 -15.32 3.49 37.79
N LEU A 101 -14.08 3.54 37.31
CA LEU A 101 -13.48 2.42 36.65
C LEU A 101 -13.24 1.24 37.62
N THR A 102 -13.35 0.03 37.07
CA THR A 102 -12.88 -1.16 37.81
C THR A 102 -11.38 -1.05 38.10
N PRO A 103 -10.84 -1.73 39.12
CA PRO A 103 -9.42 -1.72 39.42
C PRO A 103 -8.55 -2.14 38.21
N ALA A 104 -8.99 -3.14 37.45
CA ALA A 104 -8.31 -3.61 36.26
C ALA A 104 -8.27 -2.51 35.18
N SER A 105 -9.39 -1.87 34.84
CA SER A 105 -9.43 -0.79 33.86
C SER A 105 -8.66 0.45 34.30
N ARG A 106 -8.58 0.73 35.58
CA ARG A 106 -7.79 1.83 36.14
C ARG A 106 -6.29 1.58 35.94
N ALA A 107 -5.84 0.34 36.03
CA ALA A 107 -4.44 -0.04 35.82
C ALA A 107 -4.02 0.12 34.35
N GLU A 108 -4.97 0.10 33.38
CA GLU A 108 -4.69 0.32 31.96
C GLU A 108 -4.60 1.80 31.55
N LEU A 109 -5.04 2.75 32.37
CA LEU A 109 -5.03 4.18 32.05
C LEU A 109 -3.65 4.74 31.68
N PRO A 110 -2.55 4.39 32.36
CA PRO A 110 -1.23 4.87 31.96
C PRO A 110 -0.89 4.50 30.52
N ARG A 111 -1.23 3.27 30.09
CA ARG A 111 -1.03 2.79 28.73
C ARG A 111 -1.85 3.59 27.71
N VAL A 112 -3.09 3.95 28.05
CA VAL A 112 -3.91 4.83 27.19
C VAL A 112 -3.24 6.18 27.01
N LEU A 113 -2.72 6.77 28.09
CA LEU A 113 -2.04 8.07 28.05
C LEU A 113 -0.74 8.04 27.21
N ASP A 114 -0.02 6.92 27.25
CA ASP A 114 1.20 6.76 26.45
C ASP A 114 0.90 6.64 24.94
N LEU A 115 -0.26 6.07 24.58
CA LEU A 115 -0.68 5.93 23.18
C LEU A 115 -1.15 7.23 22.52
N ILE A 116 -1.54 8.24 23.29
CA ILE A 116 -2.06 9.52 22.79
C ILE A 116 -1.02 10.66 22.84
N ARG A 117 0.22 10.39 23.24
CA ARG A 117 1.35 11.34 23.24
C ARG A 117 2.15 11.25 21.95
#